data_e332d29d75f660df27b232cd7e6bdd8a
#
_entry.id   e332d29d75f660df27b232cd7e6bdd8a
#
_cell.length_a   1.000
_cell.length_b   1.000
_cell.length_c   1.000
_cell.angle_alpha   90.00
_cell.angle_beta   90.00
_cell.angle_gamma   90.00
#
_symmetry.space_group_name_H-M   'P 1'
#
loop_
_entity.id
_entity.type
_entity.pdbx_description
1 polymer ?
#
loop_
_entity_poly.entity_id
_entity_poly.type
_entity_poly.pdbx_seq_one_letter_code
_entity_poly.pdbx_strand_id
1 'polypeptide(L)'
;MTQTLKGKVALVAGGTRGAGRGIAMELGAAGATVYVTGRTTRDRRSEYDRTETIEETAELVDRAGGQGVAVRVDHLDHDAVRALVERIDREQGRLDVLVNDVWGGEKLAQWETPLWEHDLDGGLRLLRLAVETHIVTSHHALPLLTRNPGGLVVEMTDGTKDYNDRNYRVSFFYDLAKTAVIRLAYSQAHELKPHGCAAVALTPGWLRSEMMLDNFGVTEENWRDATAAQPHFAISESPRFTGRAVAALAADPEVARWSGRSVSSGELAREYGFTDVDGSRPDCWRYLVEVMDAGRPADTTGYR
;
A
#
# COMPACT_ATOMS: atom_id res chain seq x y z
N MET A 1 13.88 -18.58 0.01
CA MET A 1 14.03 -17.13 -0.18
C MET A 1 15.11 -16.63 0.76
N THR A 2 15.98 -15.75 0.32
CA THR A 2 17.02 -15.12 1.16
C THR A 2 16.32 -14.18 2.17
N GLN A 3 16.60 -14.35 3.45
CA GLN A 3 16.04 -13.51 4.53
C GLN A 3 16.78 -12.15 4.57
N THR A 4 16.57 -11.33 3.52
CA THR A 4 17.26 -10.05 3.32
C THR A 4 16.88 -8.98 4.36
N LEU A 5 15.74 -9.15 5.05
CA LEU A 5 15.24 -8.23 6.07
C LEU A 5 15.29 -8.83 7.49
N LYS A 6 16.10 -9.88 7.69
CA LYS A 6 16.28 -10.47 9.04
C LYS A 6 16.81 -9.42 10.01
N GLY A 7 16.13 -9.28 11.17
CA GLY A 7 16.44 -8.28 12.20
C GLY A 7 15.95 -6.86 11.88
N LYS A 8 15.22 -6.68 10.78
CA LYS A 8 14.51 -5.44 10.45
C LYS A 8 13.11 -5.45 11.05
N VAL A 9 12.63 -4.27 11.41
CA VAL A 9 11.30 -4.05 11.98
C VAL A 9 10.48 -3.19 11.03
N ALA A 10 9.30 -3.66 10.69
CA ALA A 10 8.35 -2.96 9.83
C ALA A 10 7.03 -2.66 10.56
N LEU A 11 6.47 -1.50 10.31
CA LEU A 11 5.10 -1.14 10.67
C LEU A 11 4.27 -1.02 9.38
N VAL A 12 3.23 -1.83 9.26
CA VAL A 12 2.25 -1.76 8.17
C VAL A 12 0.93 -1.23 8.73
N ALA A 13 0.68 0.05 8.51
CA ALA A 13 -0.57 0.71 8.85
C ALA A 13 -1.61 0.40 7.75
N GLY A 14 -2.71 -0.27 8.13
CA GLY A 14 -3.70 -0.73 7.15
C GLY A 14 -3.47 -2.16 6.64
N GLY A 15 -2.80 -3.01 7.44
CA GLY A 15 -2.42 -4.38 7.05
C GLY A 15 -3.53 -5.44 7.11
N THR A 16 -4.81 -5.05 7.19
CA THR A 16 -5.91 -6.00 7.37
C THR A 16 -6.18 -6.85 6.13
N ARG A 17 -6.11 -6.25 4.94
CA ARG A 17 -6.44 -6.85 3.63
C ARG A 17 -5.72 -6.12 2.49
N GLY A 18 -5.94 -6.54 1.25
CA GLY A 18 -5.46 -5.88 0.04
C GLY A 18 -3.94 -5.69 0.00
N ALA A 19 -3.47 -4.52 -0.43
CA ALA A 19 -2.06 -4.23 -0.54
C ALA A 19 -1.33 -4.39 0.80
N GLY A 20 -1.86 -3.83 1.89
CA GLY A 20 -1.23 -3.91 3.20
C GLY A 20 -1.03 -5.34 3.72
N ARG A 21 -2.00 -6.25 3.47
CA ARG A 21 -1.84 -7.68 3.77
C ARG A 21 -0.72 -8.29 2.93
N GLY A 22 -0.73 -8.06 1.62
CA GLY A 22 0.32 -8.55 0.72
C GLY A 22 1.71 -8.04 1.07
N ILE A 23 1.82 -6.76 1.44
CA ILE A 23 3.05 -6.11 1.88
C ILE A 23 3.56 -6.75 3.17
N ALA A 24 2.69 -6.92 4.17
CA ALA A 24 3.07 -7.55 5.44
C ALA A 24 3.61 -8.98 5.23
N MET A 25 2.94 -9.77 4.38
CA MET A 25 3.37 -11.14 4.04
C MET A 25 4.75 -11.17 3.38
N GLU A 26 5.02 -10.30 2.40
CA GLU A 26 6.30 -10.30 1.67
C GLU A 26 7.46 -9.74 2.50
N LEU A 27 7.21 -8.76 3.38
CA LEU A 27 8.18 -8.32 4.38
C LEU A 27 8.52 -9.46 5.35
N GLY A 28 7.50 -10.23 5.79
CA GLY A 28 7.69 -11.43 6.59
C GLY A 28 8.48 -12.52 5.86
N ALA A 29 8.17 -12.78 4.60
CA ALA A 29 8.90 -13.73 3.76
C ALA A 29 10.38 -13.35 3.59
N ALA A 30 10.69 -12.06 3.65
CA ALA A 30 12.06 -11.54 3.68
C ALA A 30 12.71 -11.59 5.08
N GLY A 31 12.01 -12.05 6.13
CA GLY A 31 12.54 -12.28 7.48
C GLY A 31 12.34 -11.13 8.47
N ALA A 32 11.52 -10.12 8.15
CA ALA A 32 11.25 -8.99 9.04
C ALA A 32 10.34 -9.37 10.22
N THR A 33 10.44 -8.61 11.32
CA THR A 33 9.37 -8.47 12.31
C THR A 33 8.38 -7.42 11.80
N VAL A 34 7.10 -7.78 11.67
CA VAL A 34 6.07 -6.93 11.04
C VAL A 34 4.93 -6.64 12.02
N TYR A 35 4.81 -5.40 12.43
CA TYR A 35 3.63 -4.90 13.15
C TYR A 35 2.52 -4.62 12.16
N VAL A 36 1.46 -5.42 12.24
CA VAL A 36 0.28 -5.34 11.37
C VAL A 36 -0.81 -4.61 12.11
N THR A 37 -1.24 -3.45 11.60
CA THR A 37 -2.24 -2.64 12.29
C THR A 37 -3.48 -2.39 11.43
N GLY A 38 -4.59 -2.18 12.12
CA GLY A 38 -5.88 -1.92 11.53
C GLY A 38 -6.98 -1.94 12.59
N ARG A 39 -8.23 -1.68 12.19
CA ARG A 39 -9.36 -1.60 13.12
C ARG A 39 -10.13 -2.91 13.26
N THR A 40 -10.03 -3.80 12.27
CA THR A 40 -10.76 -5.08 12.26
C THR A 40 -9.91 -6.18 12.89
N THR A 41 -10.45 -6.75 13.97
CA THR A 41 -9.91 -7.90 14.71
C THR A 41 -10.91 -9.05 14.68
N ARG A 42 -10.53 -10.24 15.18
CA ARG A 42 -11.43 -11.39 15.33
C ARG A 42 -12.64 -11.07 16.20
N ASP A 43 -12.43 -10.24 17.24
CA ASP A 43 -13.47 -9.89 18.21
C ASP A 43 -14.27 -8.65 17.82
N ARG A 44 -13.77 -7.84 16.87
CA ARG A 44 -14.39 -6.58 16.50
C ARG A 44 -14.17 -6.23 15.03
N ARG A 45 -15.25 -6.11 14.28
CA ARG A 45 -15.23 -5.61 12.90
C ARG A 45 -15.26 -4.07 12.86
N SER A 46 -14.71 -3.51 11.80
CA SER A 46 -14.89 -2.08 11.47
C SER A 46 -16.24 -1.87 10.80
N GLU A 47 -16.55 -0.60 10.47
CA GLU A 47 -17.77 -0.21 9.72
C GLU A 47 -17.88 -0.83 8.32
N TYR A 48 -16.81 -1.42 7.82
CA TYR A 48 -16.81 -2.16 6.54
C TYR A 48 -17.42 -3.56 6.64
N ASP A 49 -17.52 -4.09 7.87
CA ASP A 49 -18.07 -5.41 8.19
C ASP A 49 -17.45 -6.58 7.40
N ARG A 50 -16.18 -6.45 7.03
CA ARG A 50 -15.44 -7.50 6.35
C ARG A 50 -14.84 -8.48 7.35
N THR A 51 -14.58 -9.72 6.86
CA THR A 51 -14.12 -10.84 7.68
C THR A 51 -12.61 -10.84 7.91
N GLU A 52 -11.83 -10.22 7.02
CA GLU A 52 -10.37 -10.19 7.11
C GLU A 52 -9.90 -9.44 8.36
N THR A 53 -8.92 -10.00 9.09
CA THR A 53 -8.44 -9.48 10.35
C THR A 53 -6.93 -9.24 10.35
N ILE A 54 -6.46 -8.37 11.25
CA ILE A 54 -5.02 -8.13 11.44
C ILE A 54 -4.32 -9.35 12.03
N GLU A 55 -5.01 -10.15 12.87
CA GLU A 55 -4.46 -11.37 13.45
C GLU A 55 -4.21 -12.42 12.37
N GLU A 56 -5.16 -12.59 11.45
CA GLU A 56 -4.97 -13.48 10.29
C GLU A 56 -3.76 -13.05 9.46
N THR A 57 -3.61 -11.75 9.21
CA THR A 57 -2.44 -11.23 8.47
C THR A 57 -1.14 -11.49 9.23
N ALA A 58 -1.11 -11.30 10.56
CA ALA A 58 0.08 -11.60 11.37
C ALA A 58 0.46 -13.09 11.30
N GLU A 59 -0.53 -14.00 11.35
CA GLU A 59 -0.29 -15.44 11.16
C GLU A 59 0.22 -15.77 9.73
N LEU A 60 -0.22 -15.02 8.72
CA LEU A 60 0.32 -15.15 7.36
C LEU A 60 1.79 -14.72 7.28
N VAL A 61 2.17 -13.66 8.02
CA VAL A 61 3.57 -13.23 8.17
C VAL A 61 4.41 -14.33 8.81
N ASP A 62 3.91 -14.95 9.90
CA ASP A 62 4.62 -16.07 10.57
C ASP A 62 4.79 -17.26 9.64
N ARG A 63 3.74 -17.66 8.94
CA ARG A 63 3.80 -18.74 7.95
C ARG A 63 4.76 -18.45 6.79
N ALA A 64 4.96 -17.19 6.46
CA ALA A 64 5.92 -16.78 5.42
C ALA A 64 7.39 -16.79 5.88
N GLY A 65 7.65 -16.91 7.20
CA GLY A 65 8.99 -17.02 7.78
C GLY A 65 9.50 -15.76 8.49
N GLY A 66 8.63 -14.77 8.70
CA GLY A 66 8.87 -13.58 9.52
C GLY A 66 8.36 -13.74 10.95
N GLN A 67 8.09 -12.59 11.59
CA GLN A 67 7.39 -12.50 12.87
C GLN A 67 6.26 -11.49 12.76
N GLY A 68 5.02 -11.93 12.84
CA GLY A 68 3.83 -11.09 12.76
C GLY A 68 3.36 -10.64 14.15
N VAL A 69 3.08 -9.34 14.30
CA VAL A 69 2.54 -8.75 15.54
C VAL A 69 1.28 -7.96 15.19
N ALA A 70 0.11 -8.51 15.51
CA ALA A 70 -1.15 -7.80 15.32
C ALA A 70 -1.39 -6.77 16.44
N VAL A 71 -1.67 -5.52 16.07
CA VAL A 71 -2.01 -4.47 17.03
C VAL A 71 -3.21 -3.68 16.52
N ARG A 72 -4.32 -3.71 17.27
CA ARG A 72 -5.51 -2.95 16.88
C ARG A 72 -5.27 -1.45 17.11
N VAL A 73 -5.33 -0.67 16.04
CA VAL A 73 -5.15 0.79 16.08
C VAL A 73 -6.13 1.45 15.11
N ASP A 74 -6.78 2.52 15.56
CA ASP A 74 -7.37 3.52 14.67
C ASP A 74 -6.31 4.62 14.44
N HIS A 75 -5.86 4.78 13.22
CA HIS A 75 -4.81 5.73 12.88
C HIS A 75 -5.27 7.21 12.88
N LEU A 76 -6.55 7.47 13.16
CA LEU A 76 -7.05 8.81 13.52
C LEU A 76 -6.95 9.10 15.02
N ASP A 77 -6.69 8.10 15.84
CA ASP A 77 -6.47 8.25 17.28
C ASP A 77 -4.98 8.46 17.57
N HIS A 78 -4.59 9.72 17.80
CA HIS A 78 -3.20 10.12 18.04
C HIS A 78 -2.58 9.40 19.24
N ASP A 79 -3.36 9.18 20.31
CA ASP A 79 -2.86 8.52 21.52
C ASP A 79 -2.63 7.03 21.27
N ALA A 80 -3.52 6.38 20.53
CA ALA A 80 -3.35 4.99 20.13
C ALA A 80 -2.12 4.79 19.21
N VAL A 81 -1.89 5.69 18.25
CA VAL A 81 -0.71 5.65 17.38
C VAL A 81 0.57 5.89 18.17
N ARG A 82 0.58 6.87 19.08
CA ARG A 82 1.72 7.10 19.99
C ARG A 82 2.03 5.85 20.82
N ALA A 83 1.03 5.26 21.46
CA ALA A 83 1.20 4.05 22.26
C ALA A 83 1.71 2.85 21.44
N LEU A 84 1.29 2.71 20.17
CA LEU A 84 1.82 1.73 19.24
C LEU A 84 3.32 1.92 19.03
N VAL A 85 3.76 3.13 18.71
CA VAL A 85 5.18 3.43 18.43
C VAL A 85 6.04 3.25 19.68
N GLU A 86 5.55 3.68 20.85
CA GLU A 86 6.21 3.42 22.15
C GLU A 86 6.32 1.91 22.44
N ARG A 87 5.34 1.12 22.05
CA ARG A 87 5.39 -0.33 22.14
C ARG A 87 6.47 -0.90 21.24
N ILE A 88 6.53 -0.47 19.96
CA ILE A 88 7.57 -0.91 19.02
C ILE A 88 8.96 -0.55 19.56
N ASP A 89 9.13 0.66 20.09
CA ASP A 89 10.40 1.09 20.69
C ASP A 89 10.80 0.22 21.89
N ARG A 90 9.88 -0.07 22.81
CA ARG A 90 10.17 -0.95 23.97
C ARG A 90 10.50 -2.40 23.59
N GLU A 91 9.81 -2.94 22.59
CA GLU A 91 9.95 -4.35 22.18
C GLU A 91 11.14 -4.57 21.25
N GLN A 92 11.45 -3.59 20.37
CA GLN A 92 12.42 -3.75 19.27
C GLN A 92 13.57 -2.73 19.30
N GLY A 93 13.37 -1.56 19.91
CA GLY A 93 14.36 -0.46 19.94
C GLY A 93 14.59 0.22 18.60
N ARG A 94 13.85 -0.14 17.55
CA ARG A 94 14.03 0.35 16.18
C ARG A 94 12.77 0.25 15.34
N LEU A 95 12.72 1.05 14.27
CA LEU A 95 11.81 0.91 13.14
C LEU A 95 12.61 1.14 11.86
N ASP A 96 12.53 0.21 10.90
CA ASP A 96 13.27 0.28 9.65
C ASP A 96 12.38 0.60 8.45
N VAL A 97 11.13 0.13 8.49
CA VAL A 97 10.17 0.33 7.39
C VAL A 97 8.83 0.79 7.96
N LEU A 98 8.34 1.90 7.48
CA LEU A 98 6.96 2.36 7.69
C LEU A 98 6.20 2.27 6.38
N VAL A 99 5.08 1.56 6.38
CA VAL A 99 4.14 1.51 5.25
C VAL A 99 2.83 2.13 5.69
N ASN A 100 2.44 3.24 5.07
CA ASN A 100 1.14 3.86 5.24
C ASN A 100 0.21 3.38 4.12
N ASP A 101 -0.72 2.47 4.44
CA ASP A 101 -1.71 1.89 3.52
C ASP A 101 -3.14 1.99 4.09
N VAL A 102 -3.37 2.92 5.03
CA VAL A 102 -4.73 3.15 5.50
C VAL A 102 -5.52 3.85 4.40
N TRP A 103 -6.59 3.20 3.95
CA TRP A 103 -7.57 3.77 3.04
C TRP A 103 -8.90 3.97 3.79
N GLY A 104 -9.96 3.34 3.49
CA GLY A 104 -11.25 3.47 4.16
C GLY A 104 -12.19 4.44 3.45
N GLY A 105 -11.93 4.71 2.17
CA GLY A 105 -12.73 5.61 1.36
C GLY A 105 -13.72 4.93 0.41
N GLU A 106 -13.74 3.59 0.33
CA GLU A 106 -14.51 2.87 -0.68
C GLU A 106 -16.01 3.23 -0.69
N LYS A 107 -16.62 3.32 0.51
CA LYS A 107 -18.06 3.64 0.66
C LYS A 107 -18.35 5.14 0.60
N LEU A 108 -17.31 5.97 0.60
CA LEU A 108 -17.43 7.44 0.65
C LEU A 108 -17.12 8.08 -0.71
N ALA A 109 -16.41 7.37 -1.59
CA ALA A 109 -16.12 7.85 -2.92
C ALA A 109 -17.41 7.89 -3.77
N GLN A 110 -17.66 9.05 -4.34
CA GLN A 110 -18.77 9.26 -5.29
C GLN A 110 -18.14 9.52 -6.67
N TRP A 111 -18.38 8.59 -7.58
CA TRP A 111 -17.80 8.62 -8.92
C TRP A 111 -18.64 9.47 -9.86
N GLU A 112 -18.01 10.17 -10.80
CA GLU A 112 -18.67 11.00 -11.82
C GLU A 112 -19.61 12.07 -11.25
N THR A 113 -19.45 12.42 -9.98
CA THR A 113 -20.23 13.44 -9.28
C THR A 113 -19.41 14.72 -9.18
N PRO A 114 -19.90 15.88 -9.63
CA PRO A 114 -19.18 17.14 -9.49
C PRO A 114 -19.09 17.58 -8.03
N LEU A 115 -18.03 18.32 -7.66
CA LEU A 115 -17.75 18.70 -6.27
C LEU A 115 -18.97 19.30 -5.53
N TRP A 116 -19.73 20.15 -6.21
CA TRP A 116 -20.88 20.86 -5.60
C TRP A 116 -22.11 19.96 -5.36
N GLU A 117 -22.11 18.73 -5.84
CA GLU A 117 -23.13 17.71 -5.61
C GLU A 117 -22.65 16.56 -4.71
N HIS A 118 -21.36 16.55 -4.36
CA HIS A 118 -20.81 15.57 -3.43
C HIS A 118 -21.44 15.69 -2.04
N ASP A 119 -21.60 14.56 -1.36
CA ASP A 119 -21.73 14.53 0.09
C ASP A 119 -20.45 15.10 0.72
N LEU A 120 -20.53 16.33 1.21
CA LEU A 120 -19.37 17.04 1.74
C LEU A 120 -18.80 16.37 2.98
N ASP A 121 -19.65 15.89 3.90
CA ASP A 121 -19.22 15.24 5.14
C ASP A 121 -18.52 13.90 4.83
N GLY A 122 -19.08 13.11 3.90
CA GLY A 122 -18.46 11.89 3.40
C GLY A 122 -17.11 12.15 2.73
N GLY A 123 -17.04 13.16 1.88
CA GLY A 123 -15.80 13.56 1.20
C GLY A 123 -14.70 14.03 2.17
N LEU A 124 -15.04 14.88 3.14
CA LEU A 124 -14.10 15.31 4.18
C LEU A 124 -13.66 14.15 5.06
N ARG A 125 -14.57 13.22 5.40
CA ARG A 125 -14.22 11.99 6.12
C ARG A 125 -13.25 11.11 5.31
N LEU A 126 -13.45 11.01 3.98
CA LEU A 126 -12.53 10.29 3.11
C LEU A 126 -11.11 10.86 3.20
N LEU A 127 -10.95 12.19 3.12
CA LEU A 127 -9.64 12.83 3.28
C LEU A 127 -9.00 12.55 4.64
N ARG A 128 -9.79 12.57 5.72
CA ARG A 128 -9.28 12.20 7.05
C ARG A 128 -8.78 10.76 7.06
N LEU A 129 -9.55 9.82 6.52
CA LEU A 129 -9.17 8.41 6.49
C LEU A 129 -7.96 8.13 5.60
N ALA A 130 -7.83 8.82 4.47
CA ALA A 130 -6.81 8.54 3.45
C ALA A 130 -5.54 9.40 3.58
N VAL A 131 -5.60 10.55 4.25
CA VAL A 131 -4.47 11.50 4.31
C VAL A 131 -4.07 11.79 5.75
N GLU A 132 -5.02 12.17 6.63
CA GLU A 132 -4.72 12.48 8.04
C GLU A 132 -4.11 11.28 8.77
N THR A 133 -4.60 10.05 8.51
CA THR A 133 -4.03 8.83 9.09
C THR A 133 -2.56 8.63 8.76
N HIS A 134 -2.15 8.92 7.51
CA HIS A 134 -0.75 8.84 7.07
C HIS A 134 0.11 9.88 7.79
N ILE A 135 -0.41 11.12 7.95
CA ILE A 135 0.27 12.20 8.66
C ILE A 135 0.45 11.84 10.14
N VAL A 136 -0.63 11.40 10.82
CA VAL A 136 -0.60 11.04 12.23
C VAL A 136 0.38 9.89 12.49
N THR A 137 0.31 8.85 11.65
CA THR A 137 1.20 7.69 11.77
C THR A 137 2.66 8.11 11.58
N SER A 138 2.96 8.86 10.54
CA SER A 138 4.31 9.34 10.25
C SER A 138 4.83 10.26 11.35
N HIS A 139 4.01 11.19 11.86
CA HIS A 139 4.41 12.10 12.94
C HIS A 139 4.95 11.36 14.16
N HIS A 140 4.29 10.26 14.56
CA HIS A 140 4.73 9.48 15.72
C HIS A 140 5.85 8.47 15.39
N ALA A 141 5.86 7.89 14.18
CA ALA A 141 6.79 6.82 13.82
C ALA A 141 8.17 7.34 13.35
N LEU A 142 8.23 8.48 12.67
CA LEU A 142 9.48 9.00 12.09
C LEU A 142 10.58 9.29 13.12
N PRO A 143 10.32 9.78 14.36
CA PRO A 143 11.37 9.92 15.36
C PRO A 143 12.08 8.60 15.71
N LEU A 144 11.37 7.46 15.66
CA LEU A 144 11.98 6.16 15.88
C LEU A 144 12.72 5.67 14.62
N LEU A 145 12.12 5.86 13.44
CA LEU A 145 12.70 5.44 12.16
C LEU A 145 14.03 6.17 11.87
N THR A 146 14.13 7.46 12.18
CA THR A 146 15.32 8.28 11.91
C THR A 146 16.50 8.03 12.84
N ARG A 147 16.34 7.21 13.89
CA ARG A 147 17.46 6.84 14.78
C ARG A 147 18.55 6.02 14.07
N ASN A 148 18.17 5.34 12.98
CA ASN A 148 19.10 4.52 12.21
C ASN A 148 19.04 4.91 10.72
N PRO A 149 20.18 5.11 10.06
CA PRO A 149 20.20 5.34 8.62
C PRO A 149 19.65 4.12 7.85
N GLY A 150 19.13 4.39 6.65
CA GLY A 150 18.53 3.36 5.79
C GLY A 150 17.06 3.07 6.10
N GLY A 151 16.40 3.89 6.94
CA GLY A 151 14.95 3.83 7.15
C GLY A 151 14.18 4.15 5.87
N LEU A 152 13.05 3.45 5.66
CA LEU A 152 12.19 3.59 4.49
C LEU A 152 10.76 3.90 4.89
N VAL A 153 10.17 4.95 4.31
CA VAL A 153 8.73 5.22 4.32
C VAL A 153 8.14 4.89 2.96
N VAL A 154 7.06 4.13 2.94
CA VAL A 154 6.26 3.85 1.73
C VAL A 154 4.87 4.42 1.95
N GLU A 155 4.50 5.40 1.15
CA GLU A 155 3.17 6.01 1.10
C GLU A 155 2.38 5.35 -0.02
N MET A 156 1.36 4.57 0.33
CA MET A 156 0.56 3.83 -0.65
C MET A 156 -0.51 4.73 -1.26
N THR A 157 -0.51 4.80 -2.59
CA THR A 157 -1.43 5.66 -3.35
C THR A 157 -2.09 4.89 -4.50
N ASP A 158 -2.83 5.61 -5.37
CA ASP A 158 -3.34 5.11 -6.65
C ASP A 158 -3.04 6.13 -7.75
N GLY A 159 -2.31 5.68 -8.74
CA GLY A 159 -1.75 6.49 -9.82
C GLY A 159 -0.33 6.95 -9.54
N THR A 160 0.49 6.93 -10.58
CA THR A 160 1.78 7.62 -10.55
C THR A 160 1.54 9.13 -10.62
N LYS A 161 2.52 9.92 -10.15
CA LYS A 161 2.44 11.38 -10.26
C LYS A 161 2.18 11.83 -11.71
N ASP A 162 2.92 11.25 -12.67
CA ASP A 162 2.82 11.62 -14.08
C ASP A 162 1.45 11.30 -14.67
N TYR A 163 0.80 10.23 -14.20
CA TYR A 163 -0.55 9.89 -14.61
C TYR A 163 -1.59 10.82 -13.98
N ASN A 164 -1.53 11.02 -12.67
CA ASN A 164 -2.50 11.86 -11.95
C ASN A 164 -2.42 13.34 -12.34
N ASP A 165 -1.24 13.86 -12.68
CA ASP A 165 -1.08 15.24 -13.16
C ASP A 165 -1.79 15.50 -14.51
N ARG A 166 -2.12 14.45 -15.27
CA ARG A 166 -2.73 14.53 -16.61
C ARG A 166 -4.15 14.01 -16.66
N ASN A 167 -4.56 13.21 -15.68
CA ASN A 167 -5.83 12.50 -15.69
C ASN A 167 -6.59 12.73 -14.38
N TYR A 168 -7.78 13.31 -14.47
CA TYR A 168 -8.70 13.39 -13.36
C TYR A 168 -9.30 12.01 -13.04
N ARG A 169 -9.25 11.60 -11.76
CA ARG A 169 -9.65 10.27 -11.32
C ARG A 169 -11.15 10.14 -11.04
N VAL A 170 -11.97 10.89 -11.77
CA VAL A 170 -13.45 10.89 -11.81
C VAL A 170 -14.19 10.96 -10.46
N SER A 171 -13.49 11.40 -9.40
CA SER A 171 -14.06 11.71 -8.08
C SER A 171 -13.14 12.70 -7.37
N PHE A 172 -13.66 13.87 -7.02
CA PHE A 172 -12.87 14.99 -6.48
C PHE A 172 -12.08 14.61 -5.21
N PHE A 173 -12.75 14.04 -4.21
CA PHE A 173 -12.10 13.70 -2.95
C PHE A 173 -11.13 12.51 -3.08
N TYR A 174 -11.43 11.57 -3.97
CA TYR A 174 -10.53 10.47 -4.28
C TYR A 174 -9.26 10.97 -4.94
N ASP A 175 -9.38 11.75 -6.01
CA ASP A 175 -8.28 12.33 -6.76
C ASP A 175 -7.36 13.17 -5.87
N LEU A 176 -7.97 14.06 -5.07
CA LEU A 176 -7.25 14.88 -4.11
C LEU A 176 -6.50 14.02 -3.07
N ALA A 177 -7.15 13.00 -2.50
CA ALA A 177 -6.54 12.12 -1.51
C ALA A 177 -5.31 11.40 -2.09
N LYS A 178 -5.45 10.80 -3.28
CA LYS A 178 -4.36 10.04 -3.90
C LYS A 178 -3.19 10.92 -4.32
N THR A 179 -3.45 12.12 -4.81
CA THR A 179 -2.40 13.11 -5.13
C THR A 179 -1.74 13.69 -3.86
N ALA A 180 -2.51 13.91 -2.79
CA ALA A 180 -1.97 14.38 -1.51
C ALA A 180 -0.96 13.40 -0.93
N VAL A 181 -1.20 12.10 -0.99
CA VAL A 181 -0.28 11.05 -0.52
C VAL A 181 1.04 11.06 -1.31
N ILE A 182 1.00 11.28 -2.63
CA ILE A 182 2.21 11.46 -3.44
C ILE A 182 3.02 12.66 -2.94
N ARG A 183 2.34 13.77 -2.60
CA ARG A 183 3.00 14.95 -2.06
C ARG A 183 3.56 14.75 -0.66
N LEU A 184 2.89 13.94 0.18
CA LEU A 184 3.43 13.53 1.49
C LEU A 184 4.78 12.83 1.34
N ALA A 185 4.88 11.81 0.50
CA ALA A 185 6.14 11.09 0.25
C ALA A 185 7.26 12.03 -0.21
N TYR A 186 6.95 12.95 -1.13
CA TYR A 186 7.91 13.96 -1.58
C TYR A 186 8.41 14.87 -0.45
N SER A 187 7.51 15.36 0.41
CA SER A 187 7.85 16.22 1.54
C SER A 187 8.69 15.48 2.58
N GLN A 188 8.26 14.27 2.95
CA GLN A 188 9.00 13.39 3.87
C GLN A 188 10.40 13.06 3.35
N ALA A 189 10.57 12.85 2.03
CA ALA A 189 11.86 12.57 1.43
C ALA A 189 12.86 13.71 1.67
N HIS A 190 12.40 14.97 1.62
CA HIS A 190 13.25 16.13 1.94
C HIS A 190 13.66 16.18 3.41
N GLU A 191 12.72 15.90 4.32
CA GLU A 191 12.95 15.93 5.78
C GLU A 191 13.80 14.74 6.25
N LEU A 192 13.65 13.58 5.61
CA LEU A 192 14.36 12.34 5.94
C LEU A 192 15.79 12.27 5.38
N LYS A 193 16.09 13.03 4.32
CA LYS A 193 17.41 13.02 3.67
C LYS A 193 18.58 13.26 4.62
N PRO A 194 18.56 14.25 5.57
CA PRO A 194 19.65 14.45 6.52
C PRO A 194 19.90 13.27 7.45
N HIS A 195 18.93 12.38 7.62
CA HIS A 195 19.00 11.19 8.46
C HIS A 195 19.41 9.92 7.69
N GLY A 196 19.71 10.05 6.38
CA GLY A 196 20.01 8.90 5.54
C GLY A 196 18.83 7.94 5.33
N CYS A 197 17.60 8.46 5.44
CA CYS A 197 16.36 7.72 5.25
C CYS A 197 15.64 8.17 3.97
N ALA A 198 14.74 7.35 3.47
CA ALA A 198 14.04 7.57 2.21
C ALA A 198 12.50 7.54 2.39
N ALA A 199 11.78 8.26 1.53
CA ALA A 199 10.33 8.13 1.40
C ALA A 199 9.94 8.02 -0.07
N VAL A 200 9.01 7.10 -0.38
CA VAL A 200 8.57 6.78 -1.75
C VAL A 200 7.04 6.70 -1.77
N ALA A 201 6.40 7.30 -2.78
CA ALA A 201 5.00 7.03 -3.07
C ALA A 201 4.93 5.79 -3.99
N LEU A 202 4.20 4.76 -3.58
CA LEU A 202 4.03 3.53 -4.34
C LEU A 202 2.58 3.33 -4.74
N THR A 203 2.35 3.10 -6.03
CA THR A 203 1.04 2.68 -6.53
C THR A 203 1.07 1.24 -7.00
N PRO A 204 0.13 0.40 -6.56
CA PRO A 204 -0.14 -0.87 -7.24
C PRO A 204 -0.66 -0.61 -8.64
N GLY A 205 -0.72 -1.65 -9.45
CA GLY A 205 -1.56 -1.68 -10.63
C GLY A 205 -3.03 -1.96 -10.28
N TRP A 206 -3.78 -2.56 -11.20
CA TRP A 206 -5.15 -3.00 -10.90
C TRP A 206 -5.09 -4.17 -9.92
N LEU A 207 -5.29 -3.86 -8.65
CA LEU A 207 -5.05 -4.79 -7.55
C LEU A 207 -6.21 -5.80 -7.41
N ARG A 208 -5.90 -7.08 -7.42
CA ARG A 208 -6.83 -8.17 -7.06
C ARG A 208 -6.98 -8.27 -5.54
N SER A 209 -7.47 -7.18 -4.91
CA SER A 209 -7.81 -7.23 -3.49
C SER A 209 -9.05 -8.10 -3.26
N GLU A 210 -9.26 -8.54 -2.01
CA GLU A 210 -10.43 -9.34 -1.62
C GLU A 210 -11.74 -8.67 -2.06
N MET A 211 -11.83 -7.36 -1.88
CA MET A 211 -13.01 -6.60 -2.31
C MET A 211 -13.15 -6.56 -3.84
N MET A 212 -12.06 -6.44 -4.58
CA MET A 212 -12.11 -6.43 -6.05
C MET A 212 -12.53 -7.79 -6.59
N LEU A 213 -12.02 -8.87 -6.01
CA LEU A 213 -12.43 -10.24 -6.37
C LEU A 213 -13.91 -10.48 -6.06
N ASP A 214 -14.39 -10.04 -4.89
CA ASP A 214 -15.81 -10.12 -4.52
C ASP A 214 -16.71 -9.33 -5.49
N ASN A 215 -16.28 -8.14 -5.92
CA ASN A 215 -17.03 -7.32 -6.89
C ASN A 215 -17.21 -8.01 -8.25
N PHE A 216 -16.25 -8.85 -8.64
CA PHE A 216 -16.34 -9.67 -9.87
C PHE A 216 -16.92 -11.06 -9.62
N GLY A 217 -17.20 -11.46 -8.38
CA GLY A 217 -17.68 -12.78 -8.02
C GLY A 217 -16.68 -13.91 -8.30
N VAL A 218 -15.37 -13.61 -8.16
CA VAL A 218 -14.26 -14.54 -8.41
C VAL A 218 -13.36 -14.68 -7.18
N THR A 219 -12.46 -15.66 -7.23
CA THR A 219 -11.39 -15.88 -6.24
C THR A 219 -10.01 -15.69 -6.90
N GLU A 220 -8.92 -15.73 -6.12
CA GLU A 220 -7.57 -15.64 -6.69
C GLU A 220 -7.24 -16.83 -7.60
N GLU A 221 -7.88 -18.01 -7.42
CA GLU A 221 -7.68 -19.19 -8.26
C GLU A 221 -8.30 -19.02 -9.66
N ASN A 222 -9.48 -18.37 -9.74
CA ASN A 222 -10.22 -18.22 -10.99
C ASN A 222 -10.40 -16.75 -11.43
N TRP A 223 -9.59 -15.82 -10.95
CA TRP A 223 -9.72 -14.38 -11.21
C TRP A 223 -9.82 -14.03 -12.71
N ARG A 224 -9.24 -14.89 -13.57
CA ARG A 224 -9.27 -14.66 -15.03
C ARG A 224 -10.68 -14.75 -15.61
N ASP A 225 -11.63 -15.37 -14.92
CA ASP A 225 -13.05 -15.45 -15.37
C ASP A 225 -13.68 -14.04 -15.39
N ALA A 226 -13.19 -13.11 -14.55
CA ALA A 226 -13.62 -11.71 -14.55
C ALA A 226 -13.31 -10.98 -15.86
N THR A 227 -12.35 -11.47 -16.65
CA THR A 227 -11.99 -10.86 -17.95
C THR A 227 -13.11 -11.00 -19.00
N ALA A 228 -14.07 -11.89 -18.80
CA ALA A 228 -15.25 -11.98 -19.65
C ALA A 228 -16.14 -10.72 -19.54
N ALA A 229 -16.25 -10.14 -18.33
CA ALA A 229 -17.01 -8.91 -18.08
C ALA A 229 -16.14 -7.65 -18.23
N GLN A 230 -14.86 -7.73 -17.84
CA GLN A 230 -13.89 -6.63 -17.89
C GLN A 230 -12.58 -7.11 -18.52
N PRO A 231 -12.44 -7.06 -19.87
CA PRO A 231 -11.27 -7.62 -20.57
C PRO A 231 -9.93 -7.06 -20.10
N HIS A 232 -9.86 -5.77 -19.78
CA HIS A 232 -8.64 -5.11 -19.31
C HIS A 232 -8.22 -5.56 -17.89
N PHE A 233 -9.08 -6.26 -17.15
CA PHE A 233 -8.70 -6.86 -15.86
C PHE A 233 -7.59 -7.91 -16.00
N ALA A 234 -7.36 -8.41 -17.23
CA ALA A 234 -6.24 -9.29 -17.54
C ALA A 234 -4.87 -8.75 -17.11
N ILE A 235 -4.69 -7.42 -16.95
CA ILE A 235 -3.43 -6.80 -16.50
C ILE A 235 -3.27 -6.77 -14.99
N SER A 236 -4.31 -7.13 -14.23
CA SER A 236 -4.35 -7.00 -12.76
C SER A 236 -3.23 -7.78 -12.06
N GLU A 237 -2.83 -7.33 -10.89
CA GLU A 237 -1.78 -7.89 -10.06
C GLU A 237 -2.31 -8.38 -8.71
N SER A 238 -1.64 -9.36 -8.10
CA SER A 238 -1.96 -9.80 -6.75
C SER A 238 -1.44 -8.81 -5.69
N PRO A 239 -2.03 -8.75 -4.48
CA PRO A 239 -1.49 -7.97 -3.36
C PRO A 239 -0.03 -8.31 -3.03
N ARG A 240 0.41 -9.54 -3.27
CA ARG A 240 1.78 -9.97 -3.05
C ARG A 240 2.78 -9.37 -4.04
N PHE A 241 2.36 -9.04 -5.25
CA PHE A 241 3.23 -8.33 -6.21
C PHE A 241 3.62 -6.95 -5.69
N THR A 242 2.65 -6.18 -5.19
CA THR A 242 2.91 -4.91 -4.49
C THR A 242 3.79 -5.15 -3.25
N GLY A 243 3.54 -6.22 -2.49
CA GLY A 243 4.36 -6.59 -1.34
C GLY A 243 5.83 -6.86 -1.70
N ARG A 244 6.09 -7.56 -2.82
CA ARG A 244 7.45 -7.79 -3.35
C ARG A 244 8.14 -6.49 -3.74
N ALA A 245 7.41 -5.50 -4.27
CA ALA A 245 7.93 -4.17 -4.55
C ALA A 245 8.44 -3.48 -3.27
N VAL A 246 7.64 -3.51 -2.20
CA VAL A 246 8.04 -2.93 -0.90
C VAL A 246 9.22 -3.68 -0.29
N ALA A 247 9.21 -5.01 -0.33
CA ALA A 247 10.31 -5.83 0.21
C ALA A 247 11.62 -5.59 -0.57
N ALA A 248 11.55 -5.40 -1.90
CA ALA A 248 12.71 -5.07 -2.73
C ALA A 248 13.29 -3.69 -2.39
N LEU A 249 12.43 -2.66 -2.24
CA LEU A 249 12.85 -1.33 -1.78
C LEU A 249 13.50 -1.39 -0.39
N ALA A 250 12.90 -2.12 0.55
CA ALA A 250 13.41 -2.25 1.92
C ALA A 250 14.74 -2.99 2.00
N ALA A 251 15.03 -3.87 1.04
CA ALA A 251 16.27 -4.62 0.94
C ALA A 251 17.37 -3.90 0.13
N ASP A 252 17.05 -2.81 -0.56
CA ASP A 252 17.95 -2.09 -1.43
C ASP A 252 18.87 -1.14 -0.63
N PRO A 253 20.20 -1.38 -0.60
CA PRO A 253 21.13 -0.48 0.07
C PRO A 253 21.20 0.92 -0.57
N GLU A 254 20.77 1.05 -1.83
CA GLU A 254 20.74 2.31 -2.58
C GLU A 254 19.31 2.88 -2.72
N VAL A 255 18.41 2.54 -1.80
CA VAL A 255 17.01 2.97 -1.81
C VAL A 255 16.84 4.49 -1.91
N ALA A 256 17.85 5.25 -1.51
CA ALA A 256 17.87 6.73 -1.59
C ALA A 256 17.65 7.25 -3.03
N ARG A 257 17.97 6.47 -4.08
CA ARG A 257 17.72 6.86 -5.48
C ARG A 257 16.22 6.96 -5.84
N TRP A 258 15.38 6.30 -5.04
CA TRP A 258 13.93 6.34 -5.19
C TRP A 258 13.25 7.43 -4.35
N SER A 259 13.98 8.03 -3.40
CA SER A 259 13.41 8.96 -2.43
C SER A 259 12.79 10.18 -3.12
N GLY A 260 11.56 10.52 -2.74
CA GLY A 260 10.77 11.60 -3.31
C GLY A 260 10.09 11.27 -4.63
N ARG A 261 10.25 10.04 -5.14
CA ARG A 261 9.61 9.59 -6.39
C ARG A 261 8.24 8.98 -6.12
N SER A 262 7.41 9.03 -7.16
CA SER A 262 6.19 8.24 -7.30
C SER A 262 6.47 7.12 -8.29
N VAL A 263 6.33 5.88 -7.85
CA VAL A 263 6.68 4.69 -8.62
C VAL A 263 5.55 3.67 -8.61
N SER A 264 5.53 2.77 -9.58
CA SER A 264 4.56 1.66 -9.62
C SER A 264 5.22 0.32 -9.28
N SER A 265 4.40 -0.63 -8.82
CA SER A 265 4.80 -2.04 -8.64
C SER A 265 5.45 -2.62 -9.91
N GLY A 266 4.88 -2.33 -11.08
CA GLY A 266 5.41 -2.77 -12.37
C GLY A 266 6.77 -2.13 -12.73
N GLU A 267 6.98 -0.84 -12.44
CA GLU A 267 8.28 -0.17 -12.60
C GLU A 267 9.34 -0.84 -11.73
N LEU A 268 9.03 -1.06 -10.45
CA LEU A 268 9.95 -1.72 -9.52
C LEU A 268 10.20 -3.19 -9.89
N ALA A 269 9.21 -3.89 -10.44
CA ALA A 269 9.40 -5.27 -10.92
C ALA A 269 10.37 -5.36 -12.10
N ARG A 270 10.38 -4.36 -12.99
CA ARG A 270 11.39 -4.27 -14.07
C ARG A 270 12.78 -4.03 -13.52
N GLU A 271 12.92 -3.15 -12.53
CA GLU A 271 14.21 -2.80 -11.92
C GLU A 271 14.79 -3.95 -11.10
N TYR A 272 13.98 -4.54 -10.21
CA TYR A 272 14.45 -5.55 -9.25
C TYR A 272 14.28 -7.00 -9.73
N GLY A 273 13.58 -7.23 -10.82
CA GLY A 273 13.46 -8.55 -11.45
C GLY A 273 12.49 -9.52 -10.78
N PHE A 274 11.66 -9.09 -9.82
CA PHE A 274 10.65 -9.95 -9.21
C PHE A 274 9.42 -10.14 -10.11
N THR A 275 8.64 -11.18 -9.82
CA THR A 275 7.40 -11.54 -10.53
C THR A 275 6.21 -11.56 -9.58
N ASP A 276 5.00 -11.61 -10.10
CA ASP A 276 3.78 -11.91 -9.34
C ASP A 276 3.74 -13.40 -8.96
N VAL A 277 2.73 -13.83 -8.22
CA VAL A 277 2.57 -15.20 -7.72
C VAL A 277 2.38 -16.22 -8.85
N ASP A 278 1.86 -15.78 -9.99
CA ASP A 278 1.70 -16.60 -11.20
C ASP A 278 2.92 -16.56 -12.14
N GLY A 279 4.02 -15.92 -11.73
CA GLY A 279 5.25 -15.79 -12.50
C GLY A 279 5.26 -14.65 -13.52
N SER A 280 4.15 -13.93 -13.69
CA SER A 280 4.06 -12.77 -14.59
C SER A 280 4.70 -11.51 -14.00
N ARG A 281 4.84 -10.46 -14.83
CA ARG A 281 5.32 -9.13 -14.42
C ARG A 281 4.37 -8.04 -14.93
N PRO A 282 3.18 -7.89 -14.34
CA PRO A 282 2.23 -6.91 -14.81
C PRO A 282 2.78 -5.48 -14.69
N ASP A 283 2.77 -4.77 -15.83
CA ASP A 283 3.10 -3.35 -15.93
C ASP A 283 1.82 -2.56 -16.21
N CYS A 284 0.98 -2.49 -15.19
CA CYS A 284 -0.38 -2.00 -15.30
C CYS A 284 -0.42 -0.54 -15.77
N TRP A 285 0.40 0.35 -15.20
CA TRP A 285 0.34 1.77 -15.55
C TRP A 285 0.78 2.06 -16.97
N ARG A 286 1.77 1.34 -17.49
CA ARG A 286 2.12 1.42 -18.90
C ARG A 286 1.00 0.88 -19.80
N TYR A 287 0.39 -0.24 -19.41
CA TYR A 287 -0.75 -0.82 -20.12
C TYR A 287 -1.95 0.12 -20.12
N LEU A 288 -2.28 0.75 -19.00
CA LEU A 288 -3.39 1.70 -18.92
C LEU A 288 -3.23 2.82 -19.94
N VAL A 289 -2.05 3.45 -19.98
CA VAL A 289 -1.77 4.56 -20.91
C VAL A 289 -1.75 4.11 -22.36
N GLU A 290 -1.05 3.01 -22.66
CA GLU A 290 -0.77 2.60 -24.05
C GLU A 290 -1.89 1.78 -24.68
N VAL A 291 -2.75 1.14 -23.88
CA VAL A 291 -3.83 0.26 -24.37
C VAL A 291 -5.20 0.77 -23.98
N MET A 292 -5.49 0.88 -22.68
CA MET A 292 -6.85 1.18 -22.19
C MET A 292 -7.26 2.62 -22.50
N ASP A 293 -6.47 3.62 -22.12
CA ASP A 293 -6.76 5.04 -22.39
C ASP A 293 -6.66 5.38 -23.89
N ALA A 294 -5.87 4.61 -24.63
CA ALA A 294 -5.80 4.70 -26.09
C ALA A 294 -6.98 4.02 -26.81
N GLY A 295 -7.94 3.45 -26.08
CA GLY A 295 -9.13 2.79 -26.63
C GLY A 295 -8.81 1.53 -27.44
N ARG A 296 -7.69 0.86 -27.19
CA ARG A 296 -7.28 -0.36 -27.90
C ARG A 296 -7.96 -1.59 -27.28
N PRO A 297 -8.14 -2.67 -28.06
CA PRO A 297 -8.58 -3.95 -27.51
C PRO A 297 -7.65 -4.43 -26.40
N ALA A 298 -8.21 -5.14 -25.44
CA ALA A 298 -7.47 -5.70 -24.32
C ALA A 298 -6.48 -6.78 -24.81
N ASP A 299 -5.19 -6.43 -24.84
CA ASP A 299 -4.07 -7.33 -25.14
C ASP A 299 -2.93 -7.02 -24.15
N THR A 300 -2.61 -7.99 -23.30
CA THR A 300 -1.56 -7.84 -22.29
C THR A 300 -0.19 -8.30 -22.77
N THR A 301 -0.04 -8.68 -24.04
CA THR A 301 1.24 -9.08 -24.64
C THR A 301 2.28 -7.97 -24.50
N GLY A 302 3.40 -8.29 -23.85
CA GLY A 302 4.47 -7.33 -23.55
C GLY A 302 4.24 -6.41 -22.35
N TYR A 303 3.12 -6.60 -21.62
CA TYR A 303 2.79 -5.85 -20.39
C TYR A 303 2.63 -6.76 -19.17
N ARG A 304 2.58 -8.09 -19.36
CA ARG A 304 2.39 -9.05 -18.28
C ARG A 304 3.40 -10.21 -18.32
#